data_0ac317e7efb0c2430ec76856d2a688db
#
_entry.id   0ac317e7efb0c2430ec76856d2a688db
#
_cell.length_a   1.000
_cell.length_b   1.000
_cell.length_c   1.000
_cell.angle_alpha   90.00
_cell.angle_beta   90.00
_cell.angle_gamma   90.00
#
_symmetry.space_group_name_H-M   'P 1'
#
loop_
_entity.id
_entity.type
_entity.pdbx_description
1 polymer ?
#
loop_
_entity_poly.entity_id
_entity_poly.type
_entity_poly.pdbx_seq_one_letter_code
_entity_poly.pdbx_strand_id
1 'polypeptide(L)'
;MFPVFDAYNNPIPKDVLIVEDEVETYYCCLNSGENLDLNHLIIAGESHSIHSVHGLIDNTHKVECILDSGCQIIAMSKAICHELGLAYDPSTVLHMQSENGNLDRSLGLACNIPFQIRAITMYLQVHVISSPTYDVLLGWPFDVLTESVVRNFANKDQTITIQDPNTGKHVTVLTRPRSCKAQKCIYPCHNKIGQLSSRHQGF
;
A
#
# COMPACT_ATOMS: atom_id res chain seq x y z
N MET A 1 27.90 2.26 36.29
CA MET A 1 27.37 2.57 34.98
C MET A 1 28.00 1.58 34.01
N PHE A 2 27.21 0.71 33.41
CA PHE A 2 27.73 -0.32 32.53
C PHE A 2 28.03 0.29 31.14
N PRO A 3 29.09 -0.17 30.42
CA PRO A 3 29.36 0.28 29.07
C PRO A 3 28.22 -0.16 28.15
N VAL A 4 27.79 0.74 27.25
CA VAL A 4 26.83 0.45 26.20
C VAL A 4 27.61 0.18 24.92
N PHE A 5 27.16 -0.79 24.13
CA PHE A 5 27.82 -1.23 22.92
C PHE A 5 26.90 -1.03 21.72
N ASP A 6 27.49 -0.73 20.54
CA ASP A 6 26.76 -0.67 19.27
C ASP A 6 26.39 -2.07 18.73
N ALA A 7 25.70 -2.13 17.61
CA ALA A 7 25.31 -3.38 16.94
C ALA A 7 26.50 -4.23 16.49
N TYR A 8 27.69 -3.67 16.41
CA TYR A 8 28.96 -4.34 16.04
C TYR A 8 29.82 -4.66 17.25
N ASN A 9 29.27 -4.52 18.48
CA ASN A 9 29.94 -4.78 19.75
C ASN A 9 31.12 -3.85 20.07
N ASN A 10 31.11 -2.60 19.52
CA ASN A 10 32.05 -1.56 19.88
C ASN A 10 31.49 -0.74 21.07
N PRO A 11 32.34 -0.33 22.04
CA PRO A 11 31.86 0.50 23.15
C PRO A 11 31.47 1.89 22.66
N ILE A 12 30.27 2.32 22.99
CA ILE A 12 29.78 3.68 22.68
C ILE A 12 30.41 4.66 23.69
N PRO A 13 31.03 5.76 23.25
CA PRO A 13 31.55 6.81 24.13
C PRO A 13 30.48 7.38 25.06
N LYS A 14 30.85 7.81 26.27
CA LYS A 14 29.88 8.28 27.28
C LYS A 14 29.14 9.57 26.92
N ASP A 15 29.66 10.30 25.94
CA ASP A 15 29.18 11.61 25.49
C ASP A 15 28.32 11.50 24.22
N VAL A 16 28.10 10.29 23.70
CA VAL A 16 27.26 10.07 22.54
C VAL A 16 25.80 9.96 22.98
N LEU A 17 24.96 10.77 22.38
CA LEU A 17 23.52 10.68 22.54
C LEU A 17 23.05 9.36 21.92
N ILE A 18 22.48 8.47 22.75
CA ILE A 18 21.86 7.25 22.25
C ILE A 18 20.40 7.60 21.95
N VAL A 19 20.08 7.64 20.68
CA VAL A 19 18.71 7.83 20.20
C VAL A 19 18.13 6.46 19.90
N GLU A 20 16.87 6.25 20.19
CA GLU A 20 16.18 4.99 19.90
C GLU A 20 15.99 4.76 18.39
N ASP A 21 16.06 5.82 17.57
CA ASP A 21 15.90 5.79 16.14
C ASP A 21 17.26 5.83 15.43
N GLU A 22 17.55 4.79 14.63
CA GLU A 22 18.80 4.69 13.85
C GLU A 22 18.95 5.81 12.83
N VAL A 23 17.85 6.32 12.26
CA VAL A 23 17.85 7.43 11.29
C VAL A 23 18.26 8.73 11.97
N GLU A 24 17.70 8.98 13.16
CA GLU A 24 18.03 10.15 13.96
C GLU A 24 19.50 10.10 14.42
N THR A 25 19.97 8.92 14.86
CA THR A 25 21.38 8.68 15.21
C THR A 25 22.29 8.95 14.03
N TYR A 26 21.97 8.45 12.83
CA TYR A 26 22.74 8.67 11.61
C TYR A 26 22.78 10.13 11.24
N TYR A 27 21.65 10.84 11.32
CA TYR A 27 21.57 12.26 11.00
C TYR A 27 22.37 13.11 12.00
N CYS A 28 22.32 12.79 13.29
CA CYS A 28 23.12 13.44 14.34
C CYS A 28 24.63 13.22 14.12
N CYS A 29 25.05 12.04 13.68
CA CYS A 29 26.45 11.74 13.38
C CYS A 29 26.97 12.52 12.16
N LEU A 30 26.15 12.72 11.13
CA LEU A 30 26.52 13.46 9.93
C LEU A 30 26.72 14.97 10.20
N ASN A 31 25.97 15.52 11.14
CA ASN A 31 25.90 16.95 11.42
C ASN A 31 26.50 17.34 12.78
N SER A 32 27.44 16.53 13.30
CA SER A 32 28.11 16.79 14.57
C SER A 32 28.86 18.12 14.55
N GLY A 33 28.22 19.18 14.98
CA GLY A 33 28.75 20.57 15.01
C GLY A 33 27.70 21.64 14.79
N GLU A 34 26.52 21.32 14.30
CA GLU A 34 25.44 22.28 14.14
C GLU A 34 24.28 21.91 15.11
N ASN A 35 23.62 22.96 15.64
CA ASN A 35 22.38 22.76 16.38
C ASN A 35 21.33 22.20 15.41
N LEU A 36 21.07 20.90 15.48
CA LEU A 36 20.05 20.24 14.68
C LEU A 36 18.69 20.78 15.07
N ASP A 37 18.07 21.50 14.15
CA ASP A 37 16.66 21.79 14.22
C ASP A 37 15.89 20.52 13.80
N LEU A 38 15.57 19.68 14.76
CA LEU A 38 14.82 18.42 14.57
C LEU A 38 13.48 18.62 13.86
N ASN A 39 12.99 19.88 13.78
CA ASN A 39 11.77 20.20 13.04
C ASN A 39 11.93 20.06 11.52
N HIS A 40 13.14 19.91 11.01
CA HIS A 40 13.41 19.70 9.59
C HIS A 40 13.64 18.23 9.21
N LEU A 41 13.69 17.31 10.18
CA LEU A 41 13.83 15.89 9.90
C LEU A 41 12.49 15.32 9.39
N ILE A 42 12.49 14.83 8.16
CA ILE A 42 11.32 14.19 7.55
C ILE A 42 11.44 12.69 7.75
N ILE A 43 10.58 12.14 8.60
CA ILE A 43 10.49 10.70 8.86
C ILE A 43 9.22 10.10 8.25
N ALA A 44 9.25 8.80 7.96
CA ALA A 44 8.09 8.08 7.48
C ALA A 44 7.00 8.02 8.55
N GLY A 45 5.74 8.13 8.16
CA GLY A 45 4.63 7.87 9.08
C GLY A 45 4.51 6.39 9.41
N GLU A 46 3.95 6.05 10.58
CA GLU A 46 3.75 4.67 11.03
C GLU A 46 2.94 3.84 10.03
N SER A 47 1.93 4.42 9.43
CA SER A 47 1.10 3.77 8.43
C SER A 47 0.34 4.79 7.57
N HIS A 48 -0.02 4.38 6.37
CA HIS A 48 -0.92 5.11 5.48
C HIS A 48 -1.95 4.16 4.90
N SER A 49 -3.11 4.70 4.54
CA SER A 49 -4.16 3.92 3.88
C SER A 49 -3.67 3.40 2.52
N ILE A 50 -4.01 2.17 2.19
CA ILE A 50 -3.84 1.63 0.84
C ILE A 50 -4.69 2.48 -0.11
N HIS A 51 -4.17 2.75 -1.29
CA HIS A 51 -4.88 3.53 -2.30
C HIS A 51 -5.70 2.64 -3.25
N SER A 52 -6.79 3.20 -3.74
CA SER A 52 -7.69 2.57 -4.69
C SER A 52 -7.97 3.46 -5.89
N VAL A 53 -8.41 2.84 -6.97
CA VAL A 53 -8.97 3.48 -8.15
C VAL A 53 -10.36 2.93 -8.43
N HIS A 54 -11.18 3.67 -9.15
CA HIS A 54 -12.44 3.16 -9.66
C HIS A 54 -12.27 2.70 -11.10
N GLY A 55 -12.69 1.48 -11.35
CA GLY A 55 -12.81 0.90 -12.69
C GLY A 55 -14.25 0.56 -13.03
N LEU A 56 -14.51 0.28 -14.30
CA LEU A 56 -15.77 -0.28 -14.79
C LEU A 56 -15.50 -1.71 -15.27
N ILE A 57 -16.32 -2.65 -14.85
CA ILE A 57 -16.37 -4.00 -15.41
C ILE A 57 -17.52 -4.02 -16.42
N ASP A 58 -17.25 -4.59 -17.59
CA ASP A 58 -18.21 -4.68 -18.70
C ASP A 58 -18.87 -3.34 -19.05
N ASN A 59 -18.12 -2.24 -18.95
CA ASN A 59 -18.53 -0.85 -19.21
C ASN A 59 -19.73 -0.35 -18.39
N THR A 60 -20.22 -1.10 -17.46
CA THR A 60 -21.48 -0.83 -16.73
C THR A 60 -21.30 -0.77 -15.23
N HIS A 61 -20.57 -1.70 -14.66
CA HIS A 61 -20.49 -1.87 -13.22
C HIS A 61 -19.25 -1.21 -12.64
N LYS A 62 -19.47 -0.18 -11.81
CA LYS A 62 -18.40 0.55 -11.14
C LYS A 62 -17.94 -0.20 -9.90
N VAL A 63 -16.64 -0.52 -9.84
CA VAL A 63 -16.00 -1.20 -8.73
C VAL A 63 -14.87 -0.37 -8.14
N GLU A 64 -14.63 -0.53 -6.83
CA GLU A 64 -13.43 -0.05 -6.17
C GLU A 64 -12.32 -1.09 -6.31
N CYS A 65 -11.19 -0.68 -6.86
CA CYS A 65 -10.04 -1.55 -7.11
C CYS A 65 -8.87 -1.12 -6.23
N ILE A 66 -8.37 -2.03 -5.40
CA ILE A 66 -7.14 -1.82 -4.63
C ILE A 66 -5.94 -1.98 -5.56
N LEU A 67 -4.96 -1.09 -5.42
CA LEU A 67 -3.67 -1.19 -6.08
C LEU A 67 -2.69 -1.89 -5.13
N ASP A 68 -2.19 -3.06 -5.54
CA ASP A 68 -1.27 -3.88 -4.73
C ASP A 68 -0.23 -4.56 -5.62
N SER A 69 0.82 -3.85 -5.94
CA SER A 69 1.94 -4.34 -6.75
C SER A 69 2.70 -5.51 -6.11
N GLY A 70 2.51 -5.78 -4.82
CA GLY A 70 3.06 -6.95 -4.13
C GLY A 70 2.28 -8.24 -4.39
N CYS A 71 1.05 -8.15 -4.88
CA CYS A 71 0.21 -9.31 -5.16
C CYS A 71 0.49 -9.86 -6.57
N GLN A 72 0.67 -11.18 -6.67
CA GLN A 72 1.00 -11.86 -7.93
C GLN A 72 -0.20 -12.12 -8.85
N ILE A 73 -1.41 -11.72 -8.46
CA ILE A 73 -2.64 -11.96 -9.22
C ILE A 73 -3.50 -10.71 -9.32
N ILE A 74 -4.43 -10.74 -10.27
CA ILE A 74 -5.62 -9.89 -10.22
C ILE A 74 -6.74 -10.75 -9.63
N ALA A 75 -7.48 -10.20 -8.66
CA ALA A 75 -8.52 -10.93 -7.96
C ALA A 75 -9.80 -10.12 -7.83
N MET A 76 -10.95 -10.81 -7.81
CA MET A 76 -12.23 -10.21 -7.46
C MET A 76 -12.98 -11.04 -6.42
N SER A 77 -13.86 -10.39 -5.68
CA SER A 77 -14.73 -11.09 -4.75
C SER A 77 -15.77 -11.94 -5.50
N LYS A 78 -16.11 -13.11 -4.92
CA LYS A 78 -17.20 -13.93 -5.43
C LYS A 78 -18.51 -13.16 -5.50
N ALA A 79 -18.75 -12.23 -4.57
CA ALA A 79 -19.96 -11.41 -4.55
C ALA A 79 -20.07 -10.56 -5.82
N ILE A 80 -19.02 -9.86 -6.21
CA ILE A 80 -18.97 -9.06 -7.45
C ILE A 80 -19.08 -9.96 -8.68
N CYS A 81 -18.37 -11.09 -8.71
CA CYS A 81 -18.46 -12.05 -9.81
C CYS A 81 -19.90 -12.52 -10.05
N HIS A 82 -20.63 -12.85 -8.99
CA HIS A 82 -22.02 -13.28 -9.06
C HIS A 82 -22.98 -12.14 -9.43
N GLU A 83 -22.80 -10.95 -8.85
CA GLU A 83 -23.61 -9.76 -9.14
C GLU A 83 -23.56 -9.40 -10.63
N LEU A 84 -22.38 -9.58 -11.25
CA LEU A 84 -22.16 -9.33 -12.67
C LEU A 84 -22.53 -10.53 -13.57
N GLY A 85 -22.90 -11.66 -13.00
CA GLY A 85 -23.20 -12.88 -13.78
C GLY A 85 -21.96 -13.43 -14.52
N LEU A 86 -20.75 -13.13 -14.05
CA LEU A 86 -19.53 -13.59 -14.70
C LEU A 86 -19.30 -15.09 -14.46
N ALA A 87 -18.94 -15.80 -15.52
CA ALA A 87 -18.50 -17.18 -15.42
C ALA A 87 -17.00 -17.25 -15.11
N TYR A 88 -16.60 -18.26 -14.36
CA TYR A 88 -15.18 -18.59 -14.13
C TYR A 88 -14.95 -20.09 -14.26
N ASP A 89 -13.76 -20.48 -14.67
CA ASP A 89 -13.34 -21.87 -14.77
C ASP A 89 -12.88 -22.38 -13.39
N PRO A 90 -13.61 -23.31 -12.76
CA PRO A 90 -13.25 -23.85 -11.45
C PRO A 90 -12.08 -24.84 -11.51
N SER A 91 -11.63 -25.26 -12.70
CA SER A 91 -10.46 -26.13 -12.85
C SER A 91 -9.14 -25.37 -12.72
N THR A 92 -9.15 -24.05 -12.98
CA THR A 92 -7.99 -23.19 -12.88
C THR A 92 -7.91 -22.53 -11.50
N VAL A 93 -7.47 -23.30 -10.52
CA VAL A 93 -7.35 -22.86 -9.12
C VAL A 93 -5.91 -22.49 -8.79
N LEU A 94 -5.73 -21.37 -8.11
CA LEU A 94 -4.45 -20.96 -7.56
C LEU A 94 -4.43 -21.13 -6.04
N HIS A 95 -3.37 -21.73 -5.52
CA HIS A 95 -3.08 -21.78 -4.09
C HIS A 95 -2.26 -20.55 -3.71
N MET A 96 -2.74 -19.82 -2.72
CA MET A 96 -2.12 -18.60 -2.23
C MET A 96 -1.67 -18.80 -0.79
N GLN A 97 -0.55 -18.22 -0.44
CA GLN A 97 -0.08 -18.16 0.93
C GLN A 97 -0.11 -16.70 1.39
N SER A 98 -0.82 -16.43 2.47
CA SER A 98 -0.79 -15.12 3.12
C SER A 98 0.46 -14.97 3.96
N GLU A 99 0.82 -13.72 4.31
CA GLU A 99 1.96 -13.41 5.20
C GLU A 99 1.90 -14.17 6.53
N ASN A 100 0.71 -14.47 7.02
CA ASN A 100 0.48 -15.24 8.25
C ASN A 100 0.67 -16.75 8.07
N GLY A 101 1.11 -17.20 6.88
CA GLY A 101 1.29 -18.61 6.58
C GLY A 101 -0.01 -19.39 6.28
N ASN A 102 -1.17 -18.74 6.32
CA ASN A 102 -2.42 -19.38 5.96
C ASN A 102 -2.45 -19.68 4.46
N LEU A 103 -2.82 -20.91 4.13
CA LEU A 103 -3.05 -21.32 2.75
C LEU A 103 -4.51 -21.04 2.41
N ASP A 104 -4.73 -20.24 1.38
CA ASP A 104 -6.03 -20.00 0.78
C ASP A 104 -6.01 -20.43 -0.69
N ARG A 105 -7.18 -20.56 -1.30
CA ARG A 105 -7.26 -20.91 -2.71
C ARG A 105 -8.32 -20.06 -3.42
N SER A 106 -8.07 -19.75 -4.70
CA SER A 106 -9.11 -19.18 -5.54
C SER A 106 -10.19 -20.21 -5.84
N LEU A 107 -11.38 -19.72 -6.17
CA LEU A 107 -12.51 -20.56 -6.61
C LEU A 107 -12.36 -20.96 -8.09
N GLY A 108 -11.57 -20.22 -8.85
CA GLY A 108 -11.32 -20.41 -10.26
C GLY A 108 -10.85 -19.13 -10.93
N LEU A 109 -10.72 -19.17 -12.27
CA LEU A 109 -10.25 -18.07 -13.11
C LEU A 109 -11.38 -17.58 -14.03
N ALA A 110 -11.74 -16.30 -13.91
CA ALA A 110 -12.57 -15.59 -14.88
C ALA A 110 -11.68 -14.97 -15.95
N CYS A 111 -11.88 -15.39 -17.20
CA CYS A 111 -11.02 -15.03 -18.31
C CYS A 111 -11.57 -13.87 -19.14
N ASN A 112 -10.66 -13.03 -19.62
CA ASN A 112 -10.96 -11.97 -20.60
C ASN A 112 -12.03 -10.99 -20.11
N ILE A 113 -11.99 -10.64 -18.84
CA ILE A 113 -12.96 -9.71 -18.25
C ILE A 113 -12.69 -8.29 -18.80
N PRO A 114 -13.66 -7.67 -19.50
CA PRO A 114 -13.51 -6.30 -19.98
C PRO A 114 -13.46 -5.34 -18.78
N PHE A 115 -12.36 -4.62 -18.66
CA PHE A 115 -12.12 -3.69 -17.57
C PHE A 115 -11.69 -2.35 -18.10
N GLN A 116 -12.28 -1.28 -17.59
CA GLN A 116 -12.01 0.07 -18.06
C GLN A 116 -11.60 1.00 -16.91
N ILE A 117 -10.53 1.73 -17.09
CA ILE A 117 -10.18 2.89 -16.28
C ILE A 117 -10.13 4.13 -17.19
N ARG A 118 -11.03 5.09 -16.94
CA ARG A 118 -11.19 6.28 -17.77
C ARG A 118 -11.47 5.89 -19.25
N ALA A 119 -10.57 6.26 -20.15
CA ALA A 119 -10.68 6.00 -21.58
C ALA A 119 -9.92 4.74 -22.05
N ILE A 120 -9.29 4.01 -21.12
CA ILE A 120 -8.50 2.81 -21.43
C ILE A 120 -9.33 1.58 -21.09
N THR A 121 -9.56 0.73 -22.10
CA THR A 121 -10.20 -0.58 -21.95
C THR A 121 -9.17 -1.67 -22.15
N MET A 122 -9.15 -2.63 -21.24
CA MET A 122 -8.26 -3.79 -21.25
C MET A 122 -9.02 -5.05 -20.88
N TYR A 123 -8.41 -6.20 -21.11
CA TYR A 123 -8.99 -7.51 -20.76
C TYR A 123 -8.13 -8.17 -19.69
N LEU A 124 -8.76 -8.52 -18.58
CA LEU A 124 -8.06 -9.06 -17.41
C LEU A 124 -8.36 -10.55 -17.21
N GLN A 125 -7.35 -11.25 -16.68
CA GLN A 125 -7.49 -12.61 -16.16
C GLN A 125 -7.63 -12.50 -14.65
N VAL A 126 -8.79 -12.85 -14.09
CA VAL A 126 -9.16 -12.50 -12.72
C VAL A 126 -9.48 -13.74 -11.91
N HIS A 127 -8.72 -13.99 -10.85
CA HIS A 127 -9.05 -15.05 -9.89
C HIS A 127 -10.22 -14.67 -9.01
N VAL A 128 -11.18 -15.56 -8.87
CA VAL A 128 -12.35 -15.35 -8.00
C VAL A 128 -12.04 -15.87 -6.60
N ILE A 129 -12.21 -15.01 -5.59
CA ILE A 129 -11.90 -15.29 -4.18
C ILE A 129 -13.19 -15.33 -3.37
N SER A 130 -13.31 -16.28 -2.43
CA SER A 130 -14.54 -16.55 -1.71
C SER A 130 -15.06 -15.36 -0.90
N SER A 131 -14.24 -14.79 -0.05
CA SER A 131 -14.67 -13.75 0.91
C SER A 131 -13.56 -12.75 1.20
N PRO A 132 -12.99 -12.08 0.18
CA PRO A 132 -11.97 -11.07 0.42
C PRO A 132 -12.59 -9.80 1.00
N THR A 133 -11.77 -8.96 1.63
CA THR A 133 -12.21 -7.66 2.17
C THR A 133 -12.30 -6.56 1.11
N TYR A 134 -12.11 -6.87 -0.17
CA TYR A 134 -12.12 -5.95 -1.32
C TYR A 134 -13.09 -6.42 -2.40
N ASP A 135 -13.48 -5.52 -3.28
CA ASP A 135 -14.26 -5.86 -4.47
C ASP A 135 -13.34 -6.43 -5.57
N VAL A 136 -12.32 -5.66 -5.94
CA VAL A 136 -11.28 -6.04 -6.90
C VAL A 136 -9.91 -5.66 -6.35
N LEU A 137 -8.90 -6.48 -6.63
CA LEU A 137 -7.50 -6.23 -6.34
C LEU A 137 -6.72 -6.30 -7.67
N LEU A 138 -6.01 -5.23 -7.97
CA LEU A 138 -5.14 -5.11 -9.13
C LEU A 138 -3.70 -5.35 -8.68
N GLY A 139 -3.19 -6.54 -8.94
CA GLY A 139 -1.83 -6.94 -8.58
C GLY A 139 -0.84 -6.75 -9.74
N TRP A 140 0.34 -7.31 -9.58
CA TRP A 140 1.45 -7.19 -10.52
C TRP A 140 1.10 -7.47 -12.00
N PRO A 141 0.21 -8.44 -12.35
CA PRO A 141 -0.16 -8.63 -13.75
C PRO A 141 -0.86 -7.43 -14.38
N PHE A 142 -1.59 -6.62 -13.59
CA PHE A 142 -2.16 -5.36 -14.06
C PHE A 142 -1.06 -4.32 -14.33
N ASP A 143 -0.08 -4.21 -13.42
CA ASP A 143 1.03 -3.26 -13.58
C ASP A 143 1.86 -3.60 -14.82
N VAL A 144 2.14 -4.89 -15.05
CA VAL A 144 2.85 -5.35 -16.25
C VAL A 144 2.06 -5.07 -17.53
N LEU A 145 0.73 -5.36 -17.53
CA LEU A 145 -0.12 -5.15 -18.71
C LEU A 145 -0.20 -3.68 -19.12
N THR A 146 -0.24 -2.78 -18.12
CA THR A 146 -0.48 -1.34 -18.35
C THR A 146 0.78 -0.50 -18.24
N GLU A 147 1.96 -1.13 -18.04
CA GLU A 147 3.22 -0.43 -17.77
C GLU A 147 3.02 0.68 -16.72
N SER A 148 2.33 0.36 -15.63
CA SER A 148 1.87 1.35 -14.67
C SER A 148 3.01 2.06 -13.96
N VAL A 149 2.83 3.36 -13.69
CA VAL A 149 3.75 4.16 -12.88
C VAL A 149 2.98 4.82 -11.73
N VAL A 150 3.32 4.44 -10.52
CA VAL A 150 2.73 5.04 -9.31
C VAL A 150 3.65 6.15 -8.81
N ARG A 151 3.06 7.32 -8.55
CA ARG A 151 3.77 8.47 -7.98
C ARG A 151 3.10 8.92 -6.68
N ASN A 152 3.89 8.91 -5.61
CA ASN A 152 3.48 9.37 -4.29
C ASN A 152 3.95 10.81 -4.06
N PHE A 153 3.13 11.61 -3.38
CA PHE A 153 3.41 13.00 -3.07
C PHE A 153 3.47 13.22 -1.55
N ALA A 154 4.23 14.22 -1.13
CA ALA A 154 4.42 14.54 0.29
C ALA A 154 3.11 14.91 1.01
N ASN A 155 2.11 15.44 0.28
CA ASN A 155 0.77 15.74 0.79
C ASN A 155 -0.13 14.51 0.95
N LYS A 156 0.43 13.30 0.79
CA LYS A 156 -0.25 11.98 0.84
C LYS A 156 -1.15 11.69 -0.38
N ASP A 157 -1.16 12.54 -1.38
CA ASP A 157 -1.77 12.20 -2.66
C ASP A 157 -0.95 11.14 -3.38
N GLN A 158 -1.62 10.35 -4.21
CA GLN A 158 -0.98 9.38 -5.08
C GLN A 158 -1.65 9.40 -6.44
N THR A 159 -0.87 9.32 -7.50
CA THR A 159 -1.36 9.13 -8.86
C THR A 159 -0.84 7.83 -9.43
N ILE A 160 -1.63 7.24 -10.31
CA ILE A 160 -1.19 6.13 -11.17
C ILE A 160 -1.32 6.56 -12.63
N THR A 161 -0.26 6.39 -13.39
CA THR A 161 -0.28 6.53 -14.85
C THR A 161 -0.30 5.14 -15.43
N ILE A 162 -1.23 4.86 -16.32
CA ILE A 162 -1.39 3.59 -17.02
C ILE A 162 -1.34 3.82 -18.52
N GLN A 163 -0.82 2.83 -19.24
CA GLN A 163 -0.78 2.80 -20.69
C GLN A 163 -1.84 1.83 -21.21
N ASP A 164 -2.50 2.22 -22.29
CA ASP A 164 -3.37 1.33 -23.05
C ASP A 164 -2.49 0.30 -23.80
N PRO A 165 -2.60 -0.99 -23.47
CA PRO A 165 -1.76 -2.02 -24.09
C PRO A 165 -1.97 -2.18 -25.60
N ASN A 166 -3.11 -1.69 -26.13
CA ASN A 166 -3.46 -1.83 -27.52
C ASN A 166 -3.09 -0.60 -28.37
N THR A 167 -3.13 0.59 -27.76
CA THR A 167 -2.94 1.85 -28.51
C THR A 167 -1.72 2.65 -28.06
N GLY A 168 -1.11 2.31 -26.95
CA GLY A 168 0.02 3.04 -26.36
C GLY A 168 -0.38 4.38 -25.71
N LYS A 169 -1.67 4.72 -25.65
CA LYS A 169 -2.13 5.96 -25.01
C LYS A 169 -1.99 5.88 -23.50
N HIS A 170 -1.58 7.00 -22.88
CA HIS A 170 -1.41 7.09 -21.43
C HIS A 170 -2.54 7.90 -20.79
N VAL A 171 -2.92 7.48 -19.59
CA VAL A 171 -3.84 8.20 -18.73
C VAL A 171 -3.29 8.25 -17.32
N THR A 172 -3.30 9.43 -16.70
CA THR A 172 -2.95 9.60 -15.26
C THR A 172 -4.23 9.80 -14.46
N VAL A 173 -4.38 9.02 -13.39
CA VAL A 173 -5.54 9.03 -12.51
C VAL A 173 -5.08 9.35 -11.10
N LEU A 174 -5.77 10.28 -10.43
CA LEU A 174 -5.62 10.49 -9.00
C LEU A 174 -6.25 9.30 -8.26
N THR A 175 -5.49 8.64 -7.43
CA THR A 175 -5.98 7.55 -6.57
C THR A 175 -6.67 8.13 -5.33
N ARG A 176 -7.33 7.31 -4.58
CA ARG A 176 -8.01 7.69 -3.34
C ARG A 176 -7.60 6.74 -2.22
N PRO A 177 -7.48 7.23 -0.98
CA PRO A 177 -7.39 6.33 0.16
C PRO A 177 -8.57 5.37 0.13
N ARG A 178 -8.30 4.08 0.37
CA ARG A 178 -9.35 3.06 0.40
C ARG A 178 -10.43 3.45 1.38
N SER A 179 -11.69 3.40 0.96
CA SER A 179 -12.83 3.55 1.87
C SER A 179 -12.90 2.33 2.78
N CYS A 180 -12.69 2.51 4.09
CA CYS A 180 -12.99 1.47 5.06
C CYS A 180 -14.50 1.21 5.04
N LYS A 181 -14.95 0.20 4.29
CA LYS A 181 -16.29 -0.37 4.50
C LYS A 181 -16.24 -0.92 5.92
N ALA A 182 -16.81 -0.15 6.84
CA ALA A 182 -17.01 -0.37 8.27
C ALA A 182 -16.60 -1.75 8.86
N GLN A 183 -15.32 -2.07 8.85
CA GLN A 183 -14.74 -2.89 9.91
C GLN A 183 -14.14 -1.88 10.89
N LYS A 184 -14.68 -1.85 12.11
CA LYS A 184 -14.13 -1.06 13.21
C LYS A 184 -12.62 -1.33 13.24
N CYS A 185 -11.83 -0.34 12.82
CA CYS A 185 -10.40 -0.34 13.10
C CYS A 185 -10.27 -0.40 14.63
N ILE A 186 -9.87 -1.54 15.15
CA ILE A 186 -9.73 -1.79 16.60
C ILE A 186 -8.51 -1.02 17.16
N TYR A 187 -7.77 -0.34 16.29
CA TYR A 187 -6.66 0.50 16.70
C TYR A 187 -7.08 1.97 16.60
N PRO A 188 -7.26 2.66 17.71
CA PRO A 188 -7.42 4.10 17.70
C PRO A 188 -6.14 4.72 17.14
N CYS A 189 -6.22 5.37 15.98
CA CYS A 189 -5.18 6.28 15.52
C CYS A 189 -5.06 7.39 16.56
N HIS A 190 -4.17 7.23 17.51
CA HIS A 190 -3.80 8.31 18.40
C HIS A 190 -2.91 9.28 17.62
N ASN A 191 -3.54 10.30 17.04
CA ASN A 191 -2.87 11.56 16.72
C ASN A 191 -2.37 12.18 18.03
N LYS A 192 -1.19 11.80 18.46
CA LYS A 192 -0.41 12.55 19.45
C LYS A 192 0.69 13.31 18.74
N ILE A 193 0.29 14.26 17.91
CA ILE A 193 1.11 15.44 17.64
C ILE A 193 0.69 16.44 18.71
N GLY A 194 1.62 16.78 19.55
CA GLY A 194 1.45 17.91 20.46
C GLY A 194 1.55 17.54 21.93
N GLN A 195 2.67 17.81 22.43
CA GLN A 195 3.03 18.33 23.76
C GLN A 195 4.27 17.66 24.33
N LEU A 196 5.41 17.98 23.75
CA LEU A 196 6.62 18.16 24.54
C LEU A 196 6.60 19.61 25.05
N SER A 197 5.74 19.87 26.00
CA SER A 197 5.76 21.12 26.76
C SER A 197 6.75 20.96 27.91
N SER A 198 7.77 21.77 27.85
CA SER A 198 8.45 22.45 28.97
C SER A 198 8.25 21.81 30.35
N ARG A 199 9.26 21.10 30.83
CA ARG A 199 9.60 21.05 32.23
C ARG A 199 11.11 21.19 32.39
N HIS A 200 11.57 22.43 32.34
CA HIS A 200 12.78 22.84 33.06
C HIS A 200 12.41 24.07 33.85
N GLN A 201 12.06 23.88 35.11
CA GLN A 201 12.28 24.86 36.15
C GLN A 201 12.68 24.11 37.42
N GLY A 202 13.85 24.44 37.92
CA GLY A 202 14.13 24.55 39.33
C GLY A 202 14.91 23.41 39.99
N PHE A 203 16.03 23.71 40.31
CA PHE A 203 17.05 23.55 41.36
C PHE A 203 18.35 22.98 40.90
#